data_09197c8910873edae71b91d7e7640f89
#
_entry.id   09197c8910873edae71b91d7e7640f89
#
_cell.length_a   1.000
_cell.length_b   1.000
_cell.length_c   1.000
_cell.angle_alpha   90.00
_cell.angle_beta   90.00
_cell.angle_gamma   90.00
#
_symmetry.space_group_name_H-M   'P 1'
#
loop_
_entity.id
_entity.type
_entity.pdbx_description
1 polymer ?
#
loop_
_entity_poly.entity_id
_entity_poly.type
_entity_poly.pdbx_seq_one_letter_code
_entity_poly.pdbx_strand_id
1 'polypeptide(L)'
;MTQFSQHYDVLVAGGGPAGICAAVAAARQGARTALAERYGILGGMFTSGYVNPILGAVAPGTMYDEVVALLGASCATTRNGREMGVDAERAKGLLLRFVRDAGVDIFLQTPVVELVKEGSAVKGLVVGTQEGLRTLTAGALVDATGDGFVAARAGAAYEMGRAGDGRCQPATLVFRL
;
A
#
# COMPACT_ATOMS: atom_id res chain seq x y z
N MET A 1 21.17 20.49 9.66
CA MET A 1 20.08 19.53 9.89
C MET A 1 20.60 18.16 9.49
N THR A 2 20.82 17.25 10.42
CA THR A 2 21.27 15.89 10.15
C THR A 2 20.15 15.15 9.43
N GLN A 3 20.33 14.96 8.13
CA GLN A 3 19.41 14.21 7.30
C GLN A 3 19.52 12.74 7.70
N PHE A 4 18.62 12.24 8.53
CA PHE A 4 18.56 10.80 8.85
C PHE A 4 18.19 10.07 7.57
N SER A 5 19.19 9.41 6.97
CA SER A 5 18.97 8.51 5.84
C SER A 5 18.96 7.08 6.37
N GLN A 6 17.88 6.36 6.11
CA GLN A 6 17.74 4.96 6.45
C GLN A 6 17.65 4.15 5.16
N HIS A 7 18.45 3.07 5.09
CA HIS A 7 18.54 2.25 3.88
C HIS A 7 17.82 0.91 4.09
N TYR A 8 17.11 0.46 3.06
CA TYR A 8 16.37 -0.79 3.00
C TYR A 8 16.73 -1.56 1.73
N ASP A 9 16.46 -2.85 1.71
CA ASP A 9 16.52 -3.63 0.47
C ASP A 9 15.31 -3.32 -0.40
N VAL A 10 14.13 -3.25 0.24
CA VAL A 10 12.86 -2.94 -0.42
C VAL A 10 12.11 -1.84 0.35
N LEU A 11 11.66 -0.82 -0.38
CA LEU A 11 10.82 0.26 0.15
C LEU A 11 9.49 0.29 -0.60
N VAL A 12 8.40 0.14 0.12
CA VAL A 12 7.04 0.13 -0.42
C VAL A 12 6.36 1.45 -0.10
N ALA A 13 5.88 2.14 -1.12
CA ALA A 13 5.09 3.37 -1.01
C ALA A 13 3.60 3.05 -1.11
N GLY A 14 2.87 3.22 0.00
CA GLY A 14 1.44 2.96 0.12
C GLY A 14 1.13 1.63 0.82
N GLY A 15 0.30 1.72 1.85
CA GLY A 15 -0.14 0.60 2.71
C GLY A 15 -1.52 0.06 2.36
N GLY A 16 -1.93 0.18 1.09
CA GLY A 16 -3.11 -0.50 0.56
C GLY A 16 -2.91 -2.00 0.37
N PRO A 17 -3.91 -2.74 -0.14
CA PRO A 17 -3.81 -4.19 -0.30
C PRO A 17 -2.56 -4.65 -1.06
N ALA A 18 -2.24 -3.97 -2.16
CA ALA A 18 -1.06 -4.28 -2.97
C ALA A 18 0.25 -4.06 -2.20
N GLY A 19 0.36 -2.92 -1.49
CA GLY A 19 1.57 -2.59 -0.72
C GLY A 19 1.78 -3.52 0.46
N ILE A 20 0.72 -3.89 1.18
CA ILE A 20 0.77 -4.88 2.25
C ILE A 20 1.31 -6.21 1.73
N CYS A 21 0.75 -6.71 0.63
CA CYS A 21 1.20 -7.97 0.03
C CYS A 21 2.65 -7.89 -0.44
N ALA A 22 3.03 -6.79 -1.10
CA ALA A 22 4.41 -6.60 -1.57
C ALA A 22 5.41 -6.55 -0.41
N ALA A 23 5.10 -5.80 0.65
CA ALA A 23 5.96 -5.67 1.82
C ALA A 23 6.15 -7.00 2.55
N VAL A 24 5.06 -7.72 2.81
CA VAL A 24 5.10 -9.03 3.47
C VAL A 24 5.86 -10.06 2.62
N ALA A 25 5.61 -10.08 1.31
CA ALA A 25 6.31 -10.99 0.42
C ALA A 25 7.83 -10.73 0.39
N ALA A 26 8.25 -9.47 0.30
CA ALA A 26 9.65 -9.08 0.32
C ALA A 26 10.32 -9.46 1.65
N ALA A 27 9.70 -9.13 2.79
CA ALA A 27 10.24 -9.44 4.11
C ALA A 27 10.37 -10.95 4.34
N ARG A 28 9.42 -11.75 3.90
CA ARG A 28 9.47 -13.22 3.98
C ARG A 28 10.60 -13.84 3.14
N GLN A 29 11.11 -13.14 2.13
CA GLN A 29 12.30 -13.53 1.38
C GLN A 29 13.61 -13.06 2.03
N GLY A 30 13.54 -12.51 3.24
CA GLY A 30 14.70 -12.04 4.00
C GLY A 30 15.15 -10.62 3.66
N ALA A 31 14.43 -9.89 2.82
CA ALA A 31 14.74 -8.50 2.50
C ALA A 31 14.40 -7.58 3.70
N ARG A 32 15.32 -6.69 4.07
CA ARG A 32 15.02 -5.60 5.00
C ARG A 32 14.04 -4.63 4.34
N THR A 33 12.79 -4.69 4.77
CA THR A 33 11.68 -4.04 4.07
C THR A 33 11.05 -2.94 4.93
N ALA A 34 10.76 -1.81 4.29
CA ALA A 34 9.95 -0.74 4.88
C ALA A 34 8.70 -0.48 4.06
N LEU A 35 7.64 -0.03 4.73
CA LEU A 35 6.39 0.40 4.14
C LEU A 35 6.02 1.78 4.68
N ALA A 36 5.85 2.77 3.77
CA ALA A 36 5.41 4.12 4.10
C ALA A 36 3.96 4.33 3.67
N GLU A 37 3.10 4.69 4.63
CA GLU A 37 1.67 4.93 4.41
C GLU A 37 1.29 6.35 4.89
N ARG A 38 0.57 7.08 4.06
CA ARG A 38 0.12 8.46 4.35
C ARG A 38 -0.91 8.55 5.47
N TYR A 39 -1.70 7.51 5.67
CA TYR A 39 -2.70 7.45 6.73
C TYR A 39 -2.14 6.80 8.01
N GLY A 40 -2.86 6.96 9.11
CA GLY A 40 -2.55 6.30 10.38
C GLY A 40 -2.97 4.83 10.45
N ILE A 41 -3.41 4.25 9.35
CA ILE A 41 -3.94 2.89 9.26
C ILE A 41 -3.53 2.25 7.93
N LEU A 42 -3.33 0.94 7.94
CA LEU A 42 -3.13 0.13 6.73
C LEU A 42 -4.46 -0.36 6.16
N GLY A 43 -4.43 -0.82 4.91
CA GLY A 43 -5.55 -1.45 4.23
C GLY A 43 -6.13 -0.64 3.07
N GLY A 44 -5.79 0.64 2.95
CA GLY A 44 -6.22 1.49 1.83
C GLY A 44 -7.74 1.44 1.62
N MET A 45 -8.18 0.93 0.46
CA MET A 45 -9.61 0.87 0.13
C MET A 45 -10.43 0.02 1.11
N PHE A 46 -9.87 -1.04 1.70
CA PHE A 46 -10.58 -1.87 2.69
C PHE A 46 -10.87 -1.15 4.01
N THR A 47 -10.06 -0.17 4.36
CA THR A 47 -10.11 0.50 5.67
C THR A 47 -10.40 1.99 5.55
N SER A 48 -9.50 2.78 4.96
CA SER A 48 -9.68 4.22 4.77
C SER A 48 -10.75 4.56 3.75
N GLY A 49 -10.89 3.75 2.70
CA GLY A 49 -11.85 3.96 1.63
C GLY A 49 -13.22 3.36 1.88
N TYR A 50 -13.36 2.48 2.89
CA TYR A 50 -14.60 1.75 3.19
C TYR A 50 -15.20 0.98 1.99
N VAL A 51 -14.39 0.65 1.00
CA VAL A 51 -14.78 -0.24 -0.11
C VAL A 51 -14.61 -1.66 0.37
N ASN A 52 -15.67 -2.20 0.94
CA ASN A 52 -15.62 -3.45 1.69
C ASN A 52 -15.63 -4.74 0.86
N PRO A 53 -16.22 -4.81 -0.33
CA PRO A 53 -16.21 -6.07 -1.08
C PRO A 53 -14.82 -6.35 -1.65
N ILE A 54 -14.35 -7.60 -1.46
CA ILE A 54 -13.20 -8.13 -2.18
C ILE A 54 -13.74 -8.78 -3.45
N LEU A 55 -13.40 -8.18 -4.59
CA LEU A 55 -13.88 -8.59 -5.90
C LEU A 55 -12.76 -9.26 -6.70
N GLY A 56 -13.14 -10.16 -7.58
CA GLY A 56 -12.24 -10.82 -8.52
C GLY A 56 -11.90 -12.25 -8.11
N ALA A 57 -11.25 -12.94 -9.05
CA ALA A 57 -10.71 -14.27 -8.85
C ALA A 57 -9.24 -14.28 -9.24
N VAL A 58 -8.41 -14.89 -8.42
CA VAL A 58 -6.96 -15.00 -8.63
C VAL A 58 -6.61 -16.48 -8.59
N ALA A 59 -5.50 -16.86 -9.20
CA ALA A 59 -4.98 -18.20 -9.10
C ALA A 59 -4.73 -18.57 -7.62
N PRO A 60 -5.02 -19.82 -7.21
CA PRO A 60 -4.79 -20.26 -5.83
C PRO A 60 -3.30 -20.25 -5.46
N GLY A 61 -3.00 -20.15 -4.17
CA GLY A 61 -1.64 -20.16 -3.63
C GLY A 61 -0.94 -18.81 -3.68
N THR A 62 -1.69 -17.72 -3.80
CA THR A 62 -1.15 -16.36 -3.81
C THR A 62 -1.38 -15.64 -2.48
N MET A 63 -0.76 -14.47 -2.31
CA MET A 63 -1.01 -13.58 -1.17
C MET A 63 -2.48 -13.16 -1.02
N TYR A 64 -3.25 -13.20 -2.12
CA TYR A 64 -4.68 -12.97 -2.09
C TYR A 64 -5.39 -13.98 -1.18
N ASP A 65 -5.07 -15.26 -1.28
CA ASP A 65 -5.70 -16.30 -0.46
C ASP A 65 -5.40 -16.09 1.03
N GLU A 66 -4.17 -15.67 1.36
CA GLU A 66 -3.79 -15.36 2.74
C GLU A 66 -4.55 -14.15 3.28
N VAL A 67 -4.65 -13.07 2.51
CA VAL A 67 -5.39 -11.88 2.91
C VAL A 67 -6.88 -12.17 3.03
N VAL A 68 -7.45 -12.94 2.10
CA VAL A 68 -8.85 -13.37 2.16
C VAL A 68 -9.10 -14.24 3.39
N ALA A 69 -8.23 -15.20 3.67
CA ALA A 69 -8.34 -16.05 4.86
C ALA A 69 -8.21 -15.23 6.16
N LEU A 70 -7.24 -14.33 6.22
CA LEU A 70 -7.02 -13.42 7.36
C LEU A 70 -8.26 -12.56 7.65
N LEU A 71 -8.81 -11.95 6.62
CA LEU A 71 -9.99 -11.08 6.74
C LEU A 71 -11.28 -11.89 6.88
N GLY A 72 -11.39 -13.02 6.19
CA GLY A 72 -12.55 -13.90 6.17
C GLY A 72 -12.84 -14.57 7.51
N ALA A 73 -11.82 -15.07 8.17
CA ALA A 73 -11.96 -15.72 9.47
C ALA A 73 -12.48 -14.79 10.57
N SER A 74 -12.34 -13.47 10.40
CA SER A 74 -12.63 -12.51 11.48
C SER A 74 -13.56 -11.36 11.08
N CYS A 75 -13.71 -11.08 9.79
CA CYS A 75 -14.33 -9.83 9.32
C CYS A 75 -15.26 -9.99 8.12
N ALA A 76 -15.36 -11.18 7.54
CA ALA A 76 -16.08 -11.33 6.28
C ALA A 76 -17.53 -11.71 6.46
N THR A 77 -18.38 -11.13 5.64
CA THR A 77 -19.70 -11.65 5.33
C THR A 77 -19.70 -12.11 3.88
N THR A 78 -19.99 -13.39 3.64
CA THR A 78 -20.21 -13.88 2.29
C THR A 78 -21.60 -13.48 1.82
N ARG A 79 -21.69 -12.76 0.74
CA ARG A 79 -22.94 -12.50 0.04
C ARG A 79 -22.94 -13.32 -1.26
N ASN A 80 -23.78 -14.32 -1.34
CA ASN A 80 -23.97 -15.18 -2.52
C ASN A 80 -22.71 -15.93 -3.01
N GLY A 81 -21.75 -16.22 -2.13
CA GLY A 81 -20.56 -17.03 -2.48
C GLY A 81 -19.56 -16.37 -3.44
N ARG A 82 -19.75 -15.10 -3.80
CA ARG A 82 -18.90 -14.38 -4.77
C ARG A 82 -18.29 -13.09 -4.26
N GLU A 83 -18.80 -12.55 -3.19
CA GLU A 83 -18.32 -11.29 -2.60
C GLU A 83 -18.02 -11.49 -1.12
N MET A 84 -16.86 -11.06 -0.71
CA MET A 84 -16.47 -11.05 0.69
C MET A 84 -16.52 -9.61 1.20
N GLY A 85 -17.44 -9.34 2.11
CA GLY A 85 -17.48 -8.06 2.83
C GLY A 85 -16.48 -8.05 3.97
N VAL A 86 -15.73 -6.99 4.11
CA VAL A 86 -14.72 -6.81 5.15
C VAL A 86 -15.22 -5.81 6.17
N ASP A 87 -15.16 -6.15 7.47
CA ASP A 87 -15.31 -5.16 8.53
C ASP A 87 -14.05 -4.29 8.59
N ALA A 88 -14.17 -3.04 8.17
CA ALA A 88 -13.05 -2.11 8.07
C ALA A 88 -12.35 -1.89 9.41
N GLU A 89 -13.07 -1.84 10.53
CA GLU A 89 -12.49 -1.60 11.85
C GLU A 89 -11.64 -2.78 12.33
N ARG A 90 -12.14 -3.99 12.13
CA ARG A 90 -11.38 -5.20 12.46
C ARG A 90 -10.19 -5.40 11.53
N ALA A 91 -10.37 -5.09 10.24
CA ALA A 91 -9.32 -5.19 9.23
C ALA A 91 -8.09 -4.34 9.57
N LYS A 92 -8.27 -3.13 10.12
CA LYS A 92 -7.16 -2.25 10.55
C LYS A 92 -6.16 -2.98 11.44
N GLY A 93 -6.65 -3.62 12.49
CA GLY A 93 -5.80 -4.35 13.45
C GLY A 93 -5.21 -5.64 12.88
N LEU A 94 -5.97 -6.36 12.04
CA LEU A 94 -5.49 -7.60 11.41
C LEU A 94 -4.37 -7.32 10.41
N LEU A 95 -4.55 -6.34 9.53
CA LEU A 95 -3.57 -6.00 8.51
C LEU A 95 -2.30 -5.41 9.12
N LEU A 96 -2.43 -4.57 10.16
CA LEU A 96 -1.25 -4.05 10.88
C LEU A 96 -0.43 -5.19 11.50
N ARG A 97 -1.08 -6.15 12.18
CA ARG A 97 -0.38 -7.31 12.74
C ARG A 97 0.27 -8.15 11.65
N PHE A 98 -0.43 -8.41 10.56
CA PHE A 98 0.07 -9.20 9.44
C PHE A 98 1.37 -8.65 8.86
N VAL A 99 1.46 -7.34 8.69
CA VAL A 99 2.67 -6.66 8.17
C VAL A 99 3.77 -6.63 9.23
N ARG A 100 3.44 -6.29 10.48
CA ARG A 100 4.39 -6.24 11.58
C ARG A 100 5.02 -7.61 11.87
N ASP A 101 4.21 -8.66 11.91
CA ASP A 101 4.65 -10.02 12.25
C ASP A 101 5.52 -10.63 11.12
N ALA A 102 5.48 -10.07 9.92
CA ALA A 102 6.42 -10.36 8.84
C ALA A 102 7.78 -9.64 9.00
N GLY A 103 7.95 -8.75 9.99
CA GLY A 103 9.20 -8.03 10.23
C GLY A 103 9.40 -6.78 9.38
N VAL A 104 8.33 -6.20 8.85
CA VAL A 104 8.38 -4.96 8.06
C VAL A 104 8.44 -3.73 8.97
N ASP A 105 9.35 -2.80 8.69
CA ASP A 105 9.37 -1.48 9.32
C ASP A 105 8.21 -0.63 8.77
N ILE A 106 7.26 -0.27 9.62
CA ILE A 106 6.03 0.42 9.22
C ILE A 106 6.09 1.90 9.59
N PHE A 107 5.94 2.77 8.61
CA PHE A 107 5.86 4.22 8.76
C PHE A 107 4.42 4.67 8.45
N LEU A 108 3.61 4.88 9.48
CA LEU A 108 2.27 5.45 9.35
C LEU A 108 2.31 6.99 9.41
N GLN A 109 1.27 7.65 8.89
CA GLN A 109 1.19 9.11 8.77
C GLN A 109 2.42 9.70 8.06
N THR A 110 2.94 8.96 7.08
CA THR A 110 4.22 9.23 6.43
C THR A 110 4.02 9.32 4.91
N PRO A 111 3.45 10.43 4.41
CA PRO A 111 3.26 10.62 2.99
C PRO A 111 4.59 10.72 2.25
N VAL A 112 4.64 10.15 1.04
CA VAL A 112 5.72 10.39 0.10
C VAL A 112 5.58 11.80 -0.47
N VAL A 113 6.64 12.60 -0.37
CA VAL A 113 6.68 14.00 -0.79
C VAL A 113 7.43 14.16 -2.09
N GLU A 114 8.59 13.49 -2.21
CA GLU A 114 9.48 13.62 -3.37
C GLU A 114 10.28 12.34 -3.58
N LEU A 115 10.93 12.21 -4.73
CA LEU A 115 11.81 11.09 -5.06
C LEU A 115 13.28 11.48 -4.90
N VAL A 116 14.10 10.55 -4.44
CA VAL A 116 15.55 10.63 -4.55
C VAL A 116 15.96 9.96 -5.85
N LYS A 117 16.54 10.72 -6.79
CA LYS A 117 16.93 10.23 -8.12
C LYS A 117 18.41 10.43 -8.38
N GLU A 118 19.00 9.47 -9.08
CA GLU A 118 20.33 9.57 -9.68
C GLU A 118 20.18 9.29 -11.18
N GLY A 119 20.17 10.34 -11.99
CA GLY A 119 19.81 10.25 -13.40
C GLY A 119 18.37 9.74 -13.57
N SER A 120 18.20 8.63 -14.28
CA SER A 120 16.89 7.97 -14.43
C SER A 120 16.54 6.99 -13.30
N ALA A 121 17.50 6.62 -12.45
CA ALA A 121 17.27 5.66 -11.38
C ALA A 121 16.64 6.33 -10.15
N VAL A 122 15.57 5.75 -9.63
CA VAL A 122 14.98 6.14 -8.33
C VAL A 122 15.71 5.37 -7.24
N LYS A 123 16.32 6.08 -6.30
CA LYS A 123 17.14 5.54 -5.21
C LYS A 123 16.44 5.56 -3.86
N GLY A 124 15.35 6.28 -3.76
CA GLY A 124 14.62 6.42 -2.51
C GLY A 124 13.48 7.41 -2.58
N LEU A 125 12.93 7.68 -1.42
CA LEU A 125 11.80 8.58 -1.21
C LEU A 125 12.15 9.61 -0.15
N VAL A 126 11.72 10.83 -0.35
CA VAL A 126 11.59 11.83 0.70
C VAL A 126 10.17 11.72 1.26
N VAL A 127 10.08 11.49 2.55
CA VAL A 127 8.81 11.32 3.25
C VAL A 127 8.61 12.40 4.29
N GLY A 128 7.35 12.80 4.50
CA GLY A 128 6.97 13.72 5.56
C GLY A 128 6.73 12.97 6.87
N THR A 129 7.31 13.45 7.97
CA THR A 129 7.06 12.94 9.32
C THR A 129 6.71 14.09 10.25
N GLN A 130 6.27 13.80 11.47
CA GLN A 130 6.01 14.83 12.48
C GLN A 130 7.28 15.61 12.87
N GLU A 131 8.47 15.02 12.67
CA GLU A 131 9.75 15.65 12.96
C GLU A 131 10.33 16.41 11.75
N GLY A 132 9.62 16.42 10.62
CA GLY A 132 10.04 17.01 9.37
C GLY A 132 10.26 16.00 8.25
N LEU A 133 11.04 16.41 7.24
CA LEU A 133 11.33 15.53 6.11
C LEU A 133 12.41 14.52 6.45
N ARG A 134 12.21 13.28 6.03
CA ARG A 134 13.19 12.19 6.12
C ARG A 134 13.43 11.58 4.75
N THR A 135 14.65 11.10 4.55
CA THR A 135 15.02 10.35 3.35
C THR A 135 15.08 8.86 3.68
N LEU A 136 14.34 8.06 2.94
CA LEU A 136 14.42 6.60 2.94
C LEU A 136 15.00 6.15 1.60
N THR A 137 16.09 5.39 1.63
CA THR A 137 16.72 4.86 0.41
C THR A 137 16.52 3.36 0.31
N ALA A 138 16.52 2.81 -0.91
CA ALA A 138 16.36 1.37 -1.09
C ALA A 138 17.02 0.86 -2.36
N GLY A 139 17.32 -0.45 -2.36
CA GLY A 139 17.75 -1.17 -3.55
C GLY A 139 16.62 -1.33 -4.57
N ALA A 140 15.39 -1.54 -4.09
CA ALA A 140 14.18 -1.62 -4.92
C ALA A 140 13.05 -0.80 -4.30
N LEU A 141 12.24 -0.15 -5.17
CA LEU A 141 11.03 0.56 -4.76
C LEU A 141 9.79 -0.08 -5.38
N VAL A 142 8.74 -0.14 -4.58
CA VAL A 142 7.42 -0.58 -5.04
C VAL A 142 6.45 0.59 -4.92
N ASP A 143 5.87 1.00 -6.04
CA ASP A 143 4.76 1.96 -6.03
C ASP A 143 3.44 1.23 -5.84
N ALA A 144 2.88 1.36 -4.66
CA ALA A 144 1.56 0.87 -4.28
C ALA A 144 0.65 2.00 -3.78
N THR A 145 0.90 3.23 -4.25
CA THR A 145 0.16 4.43 -3.82
C THR A 145 -1.28 4.47 -4.30
N GLY A 146 -1.67 3.57 -5.21
CA GLY A 146 -2.99 3.53 -5.83
C GLY A 146 -3.14 4.47 -7.02
N ASP A 147 -2.47 5.62 -6.97
CA ASP A 147 -2.50 6.65 -8.02
C ASP A 147 -1.25 6.61 -8.93
N GLY A 148 -0.30 5.70 -8.68
CA GLY A 148 0.97 5.64 -9.42
C GLY A 148 1.86 6.87 -9.18
N PHE A 149 1.77 7.48 -8.00
CA PHE A 149 2.46 8.73 -7.67
C PHE A 149 3.97 8.63 -7.85
N VAL A 150 4.58 7.55 -7.39
CA VAL A 150 6.03 7.32 -7.50
C VAL A 150 6.42 7.08 -8.94
N ALA A 151 5.70 6.23 -9.66
CA ALA A 151 5.96 5.89 -11.06
C ALA A 151 5.85 7.13 -11.98
N ALA A 152 4.77 7.91 -11.82
CA ALA A 152 4.56 9.13 -12.59
C ALA A 152 5.69 10.16 -12.36
N ARG A 153 6.08 10.38 -11.11
CA ARG A 153 7.19 11.30 -10.78
C ARG A 153 8.57 10.76 -11.18
N ALA A 154 8.70 9.45 -11.26
CA ALA A 154 9.91 8.83 -11.81
C ALA A 154 10.06 9.08 -13.31
N GLY A 155 8.99 9.38 -14.01
CA GLY A 155 8.95 9.61 -15.45
C GLY A 155 8.48 8.38 -16.24
N ALA A 156 7.86 7.41 -15.58
CA ALA A 156 7.22 6.29 -16.28
C ALA A 156 6.03 6.81 -17.12
N ALA A 157 5.86 6.24 -18.30
CA ALA A 157 4.68 6.52 -19.12
C ALA A 157 3.44 5.94 -18.43
N TYR A 158 2.35 6.70 -18.43
CA TYR A 158 1.05 6.27 -17.88
C TYR A 158 -0.10 6.84 -18.69
N GLU A 159 -1.23 6.20 -18.59
CA GLU A 159 -2.49 6.69 -19.15
C GLU A 159 -3.45 7.03 -18.00
N MET A 160 -4.23 8.08 -18.18
CA MET A 160 -5.26 8.50 -17.22
C MET A 160 -6.58 8.74 -17.92
N GLY A 161 -7.62 8.12 -17.37
CA GLY A 161 -8.94 8.15 -17.97
C GLY A 161 -9.09 7.18 -19.16
N ARG A 162 -10.29 7.13 -19.72
CA ARG A 162 -10.57 6.26 -20.88
C ARG A 162 -10.16 6.91 -22.20
N ALA A 163 -9.78 6.07 -23.16
CA ALA A 163 -9.53 6.52 -24.51
C ALA A 163 -10.79 7.20 -25.11
N GLY A 164 -10.61 8.35 -25.71
CA GLY A 164 -11.66 9.09 -26.42
C GLY A 164 -12.17 10.33 -25.70
N ASP A 165 -12.41 10.33 -24.39
CA ASP A 165 -12.87 11.53 -23.67
C ASP A 165 -12.08 11.85 -22.39
N GLY A 166 -11.09 11.04 -22.06
CA GLY A 166 -10.21 11.25 -20.89
C GLY A 166 -10.90 11.12 -19.52
N ARG A 167 -12.17 10.70 -19.50
CA ARG A 167 -12.92 10.62 -18.24
C ARG A 167 -12.41 9.48 -17.36
N CYS A 168 -12.14 9.83 -16.11
CA CYS A 168 -11.90 8.87 -15.04
C CYS A 168 -13.20 8.34 -14.45
N GLN A 169 -13.12 7.37 -13.56
CA GLN A 169 -14.25 6.91 -12.78
C GLN A 169 -14.84 8.06 -11.94
N PRO A 170 -16.17 8.08 -11.73
CA PRO A 170 -16.79 9.09 -10.88
C PRO A 170 -16.23 9.03 -9.45
N ALA A 171 -16.07 10.18 -8.84
CA ALA A 171 -15.76 10.25 -7.42
C ALA A 171 -16.96 9.76 -6.60
N THR A 172 -16.67 9.02 -5.54
CA THR A 172 -17.66 8.48 -4.61
C THR A 172 -17.26 8.78 -3.19
N LEU A 173 -18.21 9.21 -2.36
CA LEU A 173 -18.03 9.31 -0.93
C LEU A 173 -18.66 8.07 -0.28
N VAL A 174 -17.83 7.28 0.38
CA VAL A 174 -18.28 6.11 1.16
C VAL A 174 -18.14 6.45 2.63
N PHE A 175 -19.16 6.17 3.42
CA PHE A 175 -19.18 6.43 4.86
C PHE A 175 -19.99 5.37 5.60
N ARG A 176 -19.73 5.24 6.89
CA ARG A 176 -20.46 4.34 7.78
C ARG A 176 -21.40 5.17 8.67
N LEU A 177 -22.64 4.68 8.83
CA LEU A 177 -23.63 5.19 9.78
C LEU A 177 -23.57 4.36 11.06
#